data_7aaeae18741fddc83820408a034be89b
#
_entry.id   7aaeae18741fddc83820408a034be89b
#
_cell.length_a   1.000
_cell.length_b   1.000
_cell.length_c   1.000
_cell.angle_alpha   90.00
_cell.angle_beta   90.00
_cell.angle_gamma   90.00
#
_symmetry.space_group_name_H-M   'P 1'
#
loop_
_entity.id
_entity.type
_entity.pdbx_description
1 polymer ?
#
loop_
_entity_poly.entity_id
_entity_poly.type
_entity_poly.pdbx_seq_one_letter_code
_entity_poly.pdbx_strand_id
1 'polypeptide(L)'
;QTIKITDNEAPLLMDCEPSIYDVDADCVRASTVLTNTAEDNGDCASDWLKWQVFVDTWADGVVDYEYSSFLPSNDSNINNDTNGNGINDRYLAPTSSGEEVAVDVTEVLESSMTNHVESWKVTDGCGNVASCETTFMVVDQKAPTPYCLNISTAVMSNGEVELWAIDFNVGSFDNCTD
;
A
#
# COMPACT_ATOMS: atom_id res chain seq x y z
N GLN A 1 32.22 -24.93 31.81
CA GLN A 1 31.39 -25.29 30.67
C GLN A 1 30.46 -24.12 30.41
N THR A 2 30.53 -23.52 29.22
CA THR A 2 29.66 -22.40 28.81
C THR A 2 28.54 -23.00 27.95
N ILE A 3 27.31 -22.77 28.37
CA ILE A 3 26.12 -23.10 27.58
C ILE A 3 25.72 -21.83 26.82
N LYS A 4 25.63 -21.92 25.50
CA LYS A 4 25.06 -20.87 24.67
C LYS A 4 23.62 -21.26 24.28
N ILE A 5 22.66 -20.50 24.71
CA ILE A 5 21.29 -20.60 24.22
C ILE A 5 21.19 -19.69 23.01
N THR A 6 20.64 -20.18 21.91
CA THR A 6 20.48 -19.41 20.67
C THR A 6 19.08 -19.67 20.16
N ASP A 7 18.37 -18.62 19.88
CA ASP A 7 17.12 -18.66 19.14
C ASP A 7 17.42 -18.95 17.65
N ASN A 8 16.67 -19.87 17.05
CA ASN A 8 16.76 -20.25 15.64
C ASN A 8 15.39 -20.17 14.95
N GLU A 9 14.40 -19.59 15.63
CA GLU A 9 13.06 -19.38 15.08
C GLU A 9 13.00 -18.00 14.46
N ALA A 10 12.47 -17.93 13.22
CA ALA A 10 12.31 -16.66 12.55
C ALA A 10 11.01 -16.00 12.99
N PRO A 11 10.94 -14.66 13.01
CA PRO A 11 9.69 -13.95 13.26
C PRO A 11 8.58 -14.38 12.30
N LEU A 12 7.33 -14.30 12.74
CA LEU A 12 6.14 -14.57 11.93
C LEU A 12 5.55 -13.26 11.42
N LEU A 13 5.59 -13.05 10.10
CA LEU A 13 4.89 -11.94 9.44
C LEU A 13 3.39 -12.25 9.37
N MET A 14 2.54 -11.24 9.66
CA MET A 14 1.10 -11.44 9.82
C MET A 14 0.31 -10.98 8.60
N ASP A 15 0.70 -9.86 7.96
CA ASP A 15 -0.09 -9.17 6.94
C ASP A 15 0.62 -9.21 5.59
N CYS A 16 0.41 -10.30 4.84
CA CYS A 16 1.02 -10.54 3.52
C CYS A 16 -0.01 -10.81 2.42
N GLU A 17 -1.17 -10.20 2.54
CA GLU A 17 -2.26 -10.35 1.59
C GLU A 17 -2.33 -9.14 0.64
N PRO A 18 -2.77 -9.31 -0.61
CA PRO A 18 -2.94 -8.20 -1.53
C PRO A 18 -3.90 -7.13 -1.01
N SER A 19 -3.59 -5.87 -1.26
CA SER A 19 -4.38 -4.72 -0.81
C SER A 19 -4.79 -3.81 -1.96
N ILE A 20 -5.85 -3.00 -1.73
CA ILE A 20 -6.36 -2.04 -2.72
C ILE A 20 -6.55 -0.70 -2.00
N TYR A 21 -6.01 0.35 -2.58
CA TYR A 21 -6.09 1.72 -2.10
C TYR A 21 -6.87 2.59 -3.09
N ASP A 22 -7.58 3.58 -2.57
CA ASP A 22 -8.31 4.55 -3.38
C ASP A 22 -7.37 5.63 -3.90
N VAL A 23 -7.64 6.13 -5.10
CA VAL A 23 -6.90 7.28 -5.64
C VAL A 23 -7.21 8.55 -4.85
N ASP A 24 -6.26 9.47 -4.82
CA ASP A 24 -6.45 10.81 -4.28
C ASP A 24 -7.41 11.65 -5.16
N ALA A 25 -7.73 12.85 -4.73
CA ALA A 25 -8.69 13.73 -5.41
C ALA A 25 -8.26 14.16 -6.83
N ASP A 26 -7.01 13.93 -7.21
CA ASP A 26 -6.49 14.19 -8.55
C ASP A 26 -6.76 13.05 -9.54
N CYS A 27 -7.30 11.92 -9.05
CA CYS A 27 -7.64 10.73 -9.84
C CYS A 27 -6.46 10.09 -10.60
N VAL A 28 -5.25 10.41 -10.24
CA VAL A 28 -4.02 9.95 -10.91
C VAL A 28 -3.09 9.26 -9.95
N ARG A 29 -3.12 9.63 -8.67
CA ARG A 29 -2.17 9.18 -7.66
C ARG A 29 -2.87 8.80 -6.38
N ALA A 30 -2.16 8.09 -5.53
CA ALA A 30 -2.52 7.88 -4.14
C ALA A 30 -1.32 8.14 -3.23
N SER A 31 -1.62 8.65 -2.06
CA SER A 31 -0.72 8.60 -0.91
C SER A 31 -1.25 7.52 0.02
N THR A 32 -0.52 6.42 0.14
CA THR A 32 -0.98 5.28 0.92
C THR A 32 0.00 4.93 2.03
N VAL A 33 -0.50 4.24 3.04
CA VAL A 33 0.31 3.70 4.14
C VAL A 33 0.26 2.18 4.03
N LEU A 34 1.40 1.58 3.73
CA LEU A 34 1.57 0.14 3.78
C LEU A 34 1.89 -0.26 5.22
N THR A 35 1.23 -1.27 5.74
CA THR A 35 1.43 -1.73 7.12
C THR A 35 1.70 -3.22 7.18
N ASN A 36 2.46 -3.63 8.19
CA ASN A 36 2.64 -5.04 8.53
C ASN A 36 2.93 -5.19 10.02
N THR A 37 2.72 -6.38 10.52
CA THR A 37 3.02 -6.76 11.90
C THR A 37 3.84 -8.04 11.90
N ALA A 38 4.76 -8.17 12.83
CA ALA A 38 5.47 -9.42 13.03
C ALA A 38 5.48 -9.81 14.51
N GLU A 39 5.32 -11.11 14.76
CA GLU A 39 5.44 -11.70 16.10
C GLU A 39 6.71 -12.53 16.19
N ASP A 40 7.39 -12.42 17.32
CA ASP A 40 8.56 -13.20 17.66
C ASP A 40 8.49 -13.66 19.12
N ASN A 41 9.04 -14.82 19.43
CA ASN A 41 9.03 -15.39 20.78
C ASN A 41 10.00 -14.69 21.75
N GLY A 42 10.90 -13.85 21.25
CA GLY A 42 11.65 -12.86 22.03
C GLY A 42 12.81 -13.40 22.90
N ASP A 43 13.35 -14.58 22.61
CA ASP A 43 14.46 -15.15 23.38
C ASP A 43 15.86 -14.62 22.97
N CYS A 44 15.90 -13.54 22.19
CA CYS A 44 17.14 -12.92 21.73
C CYS A 44 17.66 -11.84 22.68
N ALA A 45 18.93 -11.49 22.56
CA ALA A 45 19.56 -10.41 23.33
C ALA A 45 18.97 -9.01 23.08
N SER A 46 18.11 -8.89 22.09
CA SER A 46 17.37 -7.68 21.72
C SER A 46 15.97 -8.10 21.28
N ASP A 47 14.95 -7.57 21.93
CA ASP A 47 13.54 -7.79 21.58
C ASP A 47 13.08 -6.92 20.41
N TRP A 48 14.00 -6.24 19.72
CA TRP A 48 13.69 -5.36 18.61
C TRP A 48 13.74 -6.09 17.28
N LEU A 49 12.65 -5.99 16.55
CA LEU A 49 12.51 -6.44 15.17
C LEU A 49 12.98 -5.34 14.23
N LYS A 50 13.93 -5.67 13.34
CA LYS A 50 14.45 -4.76 12.32
C LYS A 50 13.81 -5.06 10.99
N TRP A 51 13.34 -4.01 10.33
CA TRP A 51 12.58 -4.09 9.10
C TRP A 51 13.36 -3.61 7.89
N GLN A 52 13.08 -4.23 6.76
CA GLN A 52 13.36 -3.71 5.43
C GLN A 52 12.09 -3.86 4.59
N VAL A 53 11.67 -2.78 3.95
CA VAL A 53 10.51 -2.76 3.07
C VAL A 53 10.96 -2.22 1.72
N PHE A 54 10.67 -2.96 0.67
CA PHE A 54 10.99 -2.59 -0.70
C PHE A 54 9.69 -2.42 -1.47
N VAL A 55 9.58 -1.35 -2.22
CA VAL A 55 8.42 -1.06 -3.07
C VAL A 55 8.88 -0.94 -4.51
N ASP A 56 8.30 -1.78 -5.35
CA ASP A 56 8.45 -1.75 -6.80
C ASP A 56 7.11 -1.25 -7.36
N THR A 57 7.09 0.01 -7.78
CA THR A 57 5.93 0.59 -8.44
C THR A 57 5.90 0.11 -9.89
N TRP A 58 4.77 -0.47 -10.30
CA TRP A 58 4.56 -1.08 -11.62
C TRP A 58 4.98 -2.54 -11.77
N ALA A 59 5.52 -3.19 -10.77
CA ALA A 59 5.97 -4.58 -10.82
C ALA A 59 6.90 -4.85 -12.04
N ASP A 60 7.80 -3.93 -12.33
CA ASP A 60 8.74 -4.02 -13.45
C ASP A 60 10.05 -4.74 -13.06
N GLY A 61 10.16 -5.09 -11.78
CA GLY A 61 11.30 -5.77 -11.19
C GLY A 61 12.40 -4.81 -10.73
N VAL A 62 12.13 -3.50 -10.75
CA VAL A 62 13.03 -2.47 -10.23
C VAL A 62 12.44 -1.90 -8.95
N VAL A 63 13.18 -1.98 -7.86
CA VAL A 63 12.78 -1.37 -6.59
C VAL A 63 12.93 0.14 -6.70
N ASP A 64 11.86 0.89 -6.40
CA ASP A 64 11.85 2.35 -6.41
C ASP A 64 12.15 2.94 -5.04
N TYR A 65 11.68 2.29 -3.96
CA TYR A 65 11.82 2.78 -2.59
C TYR A 65 12.27 1.69 -1.63
N GLU A 66 13.18 2.04 -0.73
CA GLU A 66 13.63 1.21 0.39
C GLU A 66 13.36 1.93 1.73
N TYR A 67 12.68 1.26 2.65
CA TYR A 67 12.57 1.67 4.05
C TYR A 67 13.34 0.65 4.89
N SER A 68 14.29 1.09 5.69
CA SER A 68 15.17 0.14 6.36
C SER A 68 15.61 0.57 7.75
N SER A 69 15.52 -0.35 8.72
CA SER A 69 16.07 -0.17 10.07
C SER A 69 17.61 -0.24 10.09
N PHE A 70 18.22 -0.58 8.99
CA PHE A 70 19.69 -0.66 8.87
C PHE A 70 20.31 0.64 8.33
N LEU A 71 19.49 1.60 7.91
CA LEU A 71 19.91 2.93 7.51
C LEU A 71 20.21 3.83 8.72
N PRO A 72 20.91 4.95 8.53
CA PRO A 72 21.13 5.93 9.59
C PRO A 72 19.80 6.53 10.10
N SER A 73 19.61 6.62 11.41
CA SER A 73 18.37 7.11 12.03
C SER A 73 18.01 8.58 11.74
N ASN A 74 18.94 9.33 11.16
CA ASN A 74 18.69 10.71 10.70
C ASN A 74 18.24 10.80 9.24
N ASP A 75 18.14 9.67 8.55
CA ASP A 75 17.62 9.60 7.20
C ASP A 75 16.08 9.61 7.24
N SER A 76 15.49 10.76 6.97
CA SER A 76 14.05 11.00 7.06
C SER A 76 13.40 11.35 5.73
N ASN A 77 14.18 11.37 4.64
CA ASN A 77 13.70 11.81 3.33
C ASN A 77 13.78 10.69 2.30
N ILE A 78 12.62 10.14 1.94
CA ILE A 78 12.52 9.03 0.97
C ILE A 78 12.96 9.39 -0.47
N ASN A 79 13.17 10.66 -0.78
CA ASN A 79 13.62 11.07 -2.10
C ASN A 79 15.15 11.11 -2.26
N ASN A 80 15.88 10.52 -1.32
CA ASN A 80 17.34 10.44 -1.35
C ASN A 80 17.79 8.98 -1.44
N ASP A 81 18.88 8.74 -2.11
CA ASP A 81 19.65 7.51 -2.05
C ASP A 81 20.86 7.75 -1.11
N THR A 82 20.70 7.42 0.17
CA THR A 82 21.72 7.72 1.20
C THR A 82 22.79 6.62 1.28
N ASN A 83 22.48 5.42 0.83
CA ASN A 83 23.41 4.30 0.83
C ASN A 83 24.14 4.10 -0.51
N GLY A 84 23.76 4.81 -1.58
CA GLY A 84 24.41 4.80 -2.90
C GLY A 84 24.10 3.57 -3.74
N ASN A 85 22.96 2.90 -3.49
CA ASN A 85 22.53 1.72 -4.24
C ASN A 85 21.65 2.04 -5.47
N GLY A 86 21.30 3.30 -5.67
CA GLY A 86 20.43 3.78 -6.76
C GLY A 86 18.95 3.73 -6.46
N ILE A 87 18.56 3.40 -5.22
CA ILE A 87 17.19 3.31 -4.76
C ILE A 87 16.94 4.45 -3.77
N ASN A 88 15.80 5.12 -3.86
CA ASN A 88 15.38 6.10 -2.86
C ASN A 88 15.12 5.40 -1.53
N ASP A 89 15.71 5.89 -0.45
CA ASP A 89 15.67 5.22 0.84
C ASP A 89 15.27 6.11 2.01
N ARG A 90 14.80 5.49 3.09
CA ARG A 90 14.43 6.17 4.35
C ARG A 90 14.62 5.24 5.54
N TYR A 91 15.09 5.80 6.64
CA TYR A 91 15.17 5.06 7.90
C TYR A 91 13.79 4.64 8.41
N LEU A 92 13.69 3.39 8.82
CA LEU A 92 12.52 2.80 9.46
C LEU A 92 12.92 2.34 10.88
N ALA A 93 12.20 2.84 11.89
CA ALA A 93 12.49 2.47 13.27
C ALA A 93 12.21 0.97 13.52
N PRO A 94 13.07 0.27 14.28
CA PRO A 94 12.75 -1.07 14.75
C PRO A 94 11.51 -1.05 15.65
N THR A 95 10.75 -2.14 15.65
CA THR A 95 9.55 -2.31 16.48
C THR A 95 9.72 -3.41 17.52
N SER A 96 8.84 -3.46 18.49
CA SER A 96 8.69 -4.63 19.38
C SER A 96 7.88 -5.73 18.67
N SER A 97 7.97 -6.96 19.18
CA SER A 97 7.09 -8.06 18.74
C SER A 97 5.61 -7.69 18.92
N GLY A 98 4.81 -7.92 17.87
CA GLY A 98 3.38 -7.59 17.84
C GLY A 98 3.06 -6.11 17.62
N GLU A 99 4.06 -5.26 17.43
CA GLU A 99 3.86 -3.84 17.09
C GLU A 99 3.78 -3.66 15.57
N GLU A 100 2.79 -2.89 15.12
CA GLU A 100 2.61 -2.57 13.70
C GLU A 100 3.71 -1.62 13.22
N VAL A 101 4.25 -1.93 12.06
CA VAL A 101 5.11 -1.03 11.30
C VAL A 101 4.33 -0.42 10.15
N ALA A 102 4.58 0.85 9.86
CA ALA A 102 3.93 1.58 8.78
C ALA A 102 4.95 2.35 7.95
N VAL A 103 4.78 2.31 6.63
CA VAL A 103 5.57 3.10 5.69
C VAL A 103 4.66 3.92 4.78
N ASP A 104 4.93 5.21 4.70
CA ASP A 104 4.21 6.14 3.85
C ASP A 104 4.76 6.05 2.43
N VAL A 105 3.96 5.60 1.48
CA VAL A 105 4.30 5.62 0.05
C VAL A 105 3.47 6.71 -0.61
N THR A 106 4.13 7.73 -1.10
CA THR A 106 3.48 8.91 -1.70
C THR A 106 3.59 8.88 -3.22
N GLU A 107 2.62 9.52 -3.87
CA GLU A 107 2.60 9.72 -5.33
C GLU A 107 2.62 8.42 -6.16
N VAL A 108 2.09 7.32 -5.61
CA VAL A 108 1.91 6.08 -6.37
C VAL A 108 0.83 6.32 -7.42
N LEU A 109 1.16 6.10 -8.68
CA LEU A 109 0.24 6.31 -9.78
C LEU A 109 -0.89 5.27 -9.78
N GLU A 110 -2.06 5.66 -10.28
CA GLU A 110 -3.16 4.74 -10.51
C GLU A 110 -2.72 3.56 -11.37
N SER A 111 -3.08 2.36 -10.94
CA SER A 111 -2.70 1.12 -11.62
C SER A 111 -3.94 0.33 -12.04
N SER A 112 -4.60 0.77 -13.10
CA SER A 112 -5.77 0.07 -13.63
C SER A 112 -5.47 -1.31 -14.23
N MET A 113 -4.21 -1.61 -14.54
CA MET A 113 -3.81 -2.85 -15.22
C MET A 113 -2.56 -3.54 -14.63
N THR A 114 -1.78 -2.86 -13.82
CA THR A 114 -0.55 -3.42 -13.22
C THR A 114 -0.58 -3.25 -11.72
N ASN A 115 -0.25 -4.30 -11.00
CA ASN A 115 -0.09 -4.21 -9.54
C ASN A 115 1.26 -3.54 -9.23
N HIS A 116 1.33 -2.89 -8.08
CA HIS A 116 2.59 -2.58 -7.44
C HIS A 116 3.00 -3.75 -6.56
N VAL A 117 4.28 -3.89 -6.27
CA VAL A 117 4.79 -4.96 -5.40
C VAL A 117 5.39 -4.34 -4.14
N GLU A 118 5.08 -4.92 -3.01
CA GLU A 118 5.72 -4.64 -1.73
C GLU A 118 6.38 -5.92 -1.18
N SER A 119 7.62 -5.79 -0.77
CA SER A 119 8.39 -6.89 -0.17
C SER A 119 8.79 -6.51 1.24
N TRP A 120 8.33 -7.27 2.20
CA TRP A 120 8.60 -7.11 3.62
C TRP A 120 9.64 -8.10 4.09
N LYS A 121 10.60 -7.63 4.85
CA LYS A 121 11.61 -8.45 5.49
C LYS A 121 11.81 -8.01 6.93
N VAL A 122 11.74 -8.95 7.85
CA VAL A 122 11.94 -8.71 9.27
C VAL A 122 13.07 -9.58 9.80
N THR A 123 13.90 -9.02 10.66
CA THR A 123 15.05 -9.68 11.28
C THR A 123 14.96 -9.48 12.77
N ASP A 124 15.02 -10.58 13.56
CA ASP A 124 15.05 -10.55 15.01
C ASP A 124 16.42 -10.16 15.58
N GLY A 125 16.51 -10.11 16.91
CA GLY A 125 17.75 -9.80 17.63
C GLY A 125 18.84 -10.88 17.54
N CYS A 126 18.50 -12.11 17.14
CA CYS A 126 19.40 -13.25 16.94
C CYS A 126 19.88 -13.37 15.50
N GLY A 127 19.27 -12.66 14.55
CA GLY A 127 19.59 -12.66 13.13
C GLY A 127 18.77 -13.64 12.31
N ASN A 128 17.69 -14.22 12.86
CA ASN A 128 16.76 -15.01 12.08
C ASN A 128 15.88 -14.06 11.24
N VAL A 129 15.47 -14.50 10.06
CA VAL A 129 14.83 -13.63 9.05
C VAL A 129 13.57 -14.29 8.53
N ALA A 130 12.49 -13.51 8.50
CA ALA A 130 11.30 -13.82 7.71
C ALA A 130 11.11 -12.79 6.62
N SER A 131 10.48 -13.19 5.52
CA SER A 131 10.12 -12.29 4.44
C SER A 131 8.83 -12.72 3.76
N CYS A 132 8.09 -11.76 3.24
CA CYS A 132 6.98 -12.00 2.35
C CYS A 132 6.93 -10.93 1.26
N GLU A 133 6.28 -11.27 0.17
CA GLU A 133 6.04 -10.39 -0.96
C GLU A 133 4.55 -10.44 -1.29
N THR A 134 3.95 -9.30 -1.47
CA THR A 134 2.55 -9.17 -1.86
C THR A 134 2.37 -8.00 -2.82
N THR A 135 1.16 -7.82 -3.31
CA THR A 135 0.87 -6.75 -4.27
C THR A 135 -0.15 -5.78 -3.72
N PHE A 136 -0.11 -4.55 -4.20
CA PHE A 136 -1.17 -3.59 -3.96
C PHE A 136 -1.58 -2.88 -5.25
N MET A 137 -2.80 -2.39 -5.28
CA MET A 137 -3.37 -1.64 -6.39
C MET A 137 -3.85 -0.27 -5.91
N VAL A 138 -3.72 0.71 -6.80
CA VAL A 138 -4.28 2.06 -6.60
C VAL A 138 -5.32 2.27 -7.69
N VAL A 139 -6.59 2.32 -7.32
CA VAL A 139 -7.72 2.42 -8.26
C VAL A 139 -8.79 3.35 -7.70
N ASP A 140 -9.59 3.94 -8.56
CA ASP A 140 -10.80 4.61 -8.10
C ASP A 140 -11.83 3.58 -7.63
N GLN A 141 -12.19 3.64 -6.35
CA GLN A 141 -13.20 2.79 -5.73
C GLN A 141 -14.51 3.54 -5.46
N LYS A 142 -14.55 4.84 -5.76
CA LYS A 142 -15.69 5.66 -5.46
C LYS A 142 -16.73 5.56 -6.58
N ALA A 143 -17.93 5.13 -6.21
CA ALA A 143 -19.01 5.02 -7.17
C ALA A 143 -19.48 6.39 -7.67
N PRO A 144 -19.88 6.52 -8.95
CA PRO A 144 -20.42 7.75 -9.49
C PRO A 144 -21.67 8.21 -8.73
N THR A 145 -21.83 9.51 -8.60
CA THR A 145 -23.00 10.12 -7.95
C THR A 145 -24.07 10.42 -8.98
N PRO A 146 -25.23 9.71 -8.98
CA PRO A 146 -26.31 9.96 -9.90
C PRO A 146 -27.13 11.18 -9.48
N TYR A 147 -27.37 12.10 -10.40
CA TYR A 147 -28.35 13.18 -10.25
C TYR A 147 -29.46 13.01 -11.27
N CYS A 148 -30.67 12.67 -10.79
CA CYS A 148 -31.81 12.37 -11.63
C CYS A 148 -32.92 13.41 -11.50
N LEU A 149 -33.54 13.77 -12.62
CA LEU A 149 -34.75 14.58 -12.68
C LEU A 149 -36.02 13.71 -12.55
N ASN A 150 -37.01 14.27 -11.87
CA ASN A 150 -38.40 13.83 -12.04
C ASN A 150 -38.94 14.49 -13.31
N ILE A 151 -39.25 13.70 -14.33
CA ILE A 151 -39.86 14.21 -15.57
C ILE A 151 -41.34 13.85 -15.65
N SER A 152 -42.09 14.76 -16.22
CA SER A 152 -43.48 14.54 -16.62
C SER A 152 -43.61 14.72 -18.12
N THR A 153 -44.19 13.74 -18.78
CA THR A 153 -44.41 13.77 -20.22
C THR A 153 -45.80 13.31 -20.59
N ALA A 154 -46.29 13.74 -21.72
CA ALA A 154 -47.56 13.32 -22.28
C ALA A 154 -47.34 12.05 -23.16
N VAL A 155 -48.24 11.11 -23.01
CA VAL A 155 -48.29 9.96 -23.92
C VAL A 155 -48.73 10.41 -25.31
N MET A 156 -48.01 9.93 -26.32
CA MET A 156 -48.38 10.22 -27.72
C MET A 156 -49.71 9.60 -28.10
N SER A 157 -50.31 10.03 -29.23
CA SER A 157 -51.61 9.55 -29.72
C SER A 157 -51.65 8.04 -30.02
N ASN A 158 -50.48 7.41 -30.19
CA ASN A 158 -50.33 5.96 -30.35
C ASN A 158 -50.32 5.19 -28.99
N GLY A 159 -50.38 5.90 -27.86
CA GLY A 159 -50.34 5.30 -26.55
C GLY A 159 -48.96 5.02 -26.01
N GLU A 160 -47.92 5.54 -26.65
CA GLU A 160 -46.51 5.30 -26.28
C GLU A 160 -45.82 6.59 -25.87
N VAL A 161 -44.72 6.45 -25.14
CA VAL A 161 -43.74 7.49 -24.84
C VAL A 161 -42.35 6.90 -24.91
N GLU A 162 -41.46 7.58 -25.57
CA GLU A 162 -40.06 7.18 -25.64
C GLU A 162 -39.25 8.06 -24.69
N LEU A 163 -38.51 7.41 -23.79
CA LEU A 163 -37.65 8.07 -22.81
C LEU A 163 -36.28 7.42 -22.82
N TRP A 164 -35.26 8.25 -22.79
CA TRP A 164 -33.87 7.83 -22.77
C TRP A 164 -33.27 8.11 -21.40
N ALA A 165 -32.20 7.40 -21.01
CA ALA A 165 -31.51 7.64 -19.76
C ALA A 165 -31.02 9.11 -19.63
N ILE A 166 -30.63 9.73 -20.75
CA ILE A 166 -30.18 11.12 -20.78
C ILE A 166 -31.27 12.12 -20.39
N ASP A 167 -32.55 11.80 -20.61
CA ASP A 167 -33.69 12.66 -20.25
C ASP A 167 -33.81 12.80 -18.72
N PHE A 168 -33.33 11.84 -17.97
CA PHE A 168 -33.32 11.82 -16.51
C PHE A 168 -32.04 12.37 -15.89
N ASN A 169 -30.97 12.50 -16.64
CA ASN A 169 -29.67 12.91 -16.13
C ASN A 169 -29.56 14.44 -15.99
N VAL A 170 -29.23 14.92 -14.79
CA VAL A 170 -28.98 16.35 -14.49
C VAL A 170 -27.52 16.59 -14.14
N GLY A 171 -26.61 15.94 -14.82
CA GLY A 171 -25.20 16.09 -14.52
C GLY A 171 -24.71 15.12 -13.45
N SER A 172 -25.13 13.86 -13.55
CA SER A 172 -24.47 12.79 -12.78
C SER A 172 -22.97 12.83 -13.06
N PHE A 173 -22.18 12.70 -12.03
CA PHE A 173 -20.74 12.79 -12.16
C PHE A 173 -20.05 11.72 -11.30
N ASP A 174 -18.86 11.37 -11.74
CA ASP A 174 -17.84 10.68 -10.98
C ASP A 174 -16.69 11.64 -10.66
N ASN A 175 -15.98 11.41 -9.57
CA ASN A 175 -14.81 12.23 -9.24
C ASN A 175 -13.60 11.91 -10.11
N CYS A 176 -13.57 10.71 -10.70
CA CYS A 176 -12.44 10.20 -11.49
C CYS A 176 -12.86 9.69 -12.87
N THR A 177 -13.78 10.34 -13.54
CA THR A 177 -14.09 10.03 -14.95
C THR A 177 -13.17 10.76 -15.91
N ASP A 178 -12.63 10.02 -16.87
CA ASP A 178 -12.04 10.55 -18.10
C ASP A 178 -13.12 11.08 -19.08
#